data_7b733061ade96f44d2f94f10fe52c3cb
#
_entry.id   7b733061ade96f44d2f94f10fe52c3cb
#
_cell.length_a   1.000
_cell.length_b   1.000
_cell.length_c   1.000
_cell.angle_alpha   90.00
_cell.angle_beta   90.00
_cell.angle_gamma   90.00
#
_symmetry.space_group_name_H-M   'P 1'
#
loop_
_entity.id
_entity.type
_entity.pdbx_description
1 polymer ?
#
loop_
_entity_poly.entity_id
_entity_poly.type
_entity_poly.pdbx_seq_one_letter_code
_entity_poly.pdbx_strand_id
1 'polypeptide(L)'
;SGRAYDPRFLFTWPNSRISVMSGDSAANTLWTVGQDRVLSKLANPSEAEIAAAAENFKRPILEKYAHESDPYFATARLWDDGILDPAQTRSALALAFSATLNVGMGDGRYGTFRM
;
A
#
# COMPACT_ATOMS: atom_id res chain seq x y z
N SER A 1 -1.04 6.08 -5.08
CA SER A 1 0.13 6.21 -5.96
C SER A 1 -0.13 5.79 -7.39
N GLY A 2 -0.72 4.63 -7.68
CA GLY A 2 -1.03 4.24 -9.07
C GLY A 2 -1.88 5.26 -9.82
N ARG A 3 -2.87 5.84 -9.16
CA ARG A 3 -3.73 6.90 -9.73
C ARG A 3 -2.98 8.22 -10.00
N ALA A 4 -1.84 8.45 -9.37
CA ALA A 4 -1.04 9.66 -9.61
C ALA A 4 -0.47 9.75 -11.03
N TYR A 5 -0.35 8.62 -11.72
CA TYR A 5 0.08 8.55 -13.12
C TYR A 5 -1.06 8.76 -14.13
N ASP A 6 -2.25 9.09 -13.64
CA ASP A 6 -3.47 9.30 -14.45
C ASP A 6 -3.75 8.14 -15.44
N PRO A 7 -3.75 6.88 -14.97
CA PRO A 7 -4.06 5.75 -15.83
C PRO A 7 -5.53 5.75 -16.23
N ARG A 8 -5.84 5.20 -17.40
CA ARG A 8 -7.22 4.95 -17.83
C ARG A 8 -7.81 3.75 -17.09
N PHE A 9 -6.96 2.73 -16.84
CA PHE A 9 -7.31 1.52 -16.12
C PHE A 9 -6.22 1.19 -15.12
N LEU A 10 -6.61 0.77 -13.95
CA LEU A 10 -5.71 0.34 -12.87
C LEU A 10 -6.25 -0.95 -12.27
N PHE A 11 -5.55 -2.03 -12.53
CA PHE A 11 -5.91 -3.36 -12.01
C PHE A 11 -4.83 -3.91 -11.11
N THR A 12 -5.22 -4.79 -10.20
CA THR A 12 -4.31 -5.51 -9.32
C THR A 12 -4.51 -7.01 -9.46
N TRP A 13 -3.51 -7.79 -9.07
CA TRP A 13 -3.64 -9.24 -8.91
C TRP A 13 -4.01 -9.59 -7.47
N PRO A 14 -4.63 -10.77 -7.22
CA PRO A 14 -5.08 -11.13 -5.88
C PRO A 14 -3.97 -11.21 -4.82
N ASN A 15 -2.72 -11.45 -5.23
CA ASN A 15 -1.56 -11.53 -4.36
C ASN A 15 -0.79 -10.21 -4.22
N SER A 16 -1.29 -9.13 -4.80
CA SER A 16 -0.66 -7.81 -4.68
C SER A 16 -0.77 -7.25 -3.25
N ARG A 17 0.10 -6.30 -2.94
CA ARG A 17 0.02 -5.52 -1.71
C ARG A 17 0.16 -4.05 -2.07
N ILE A 18 -0.79 -3.25 -1.59
CA ILE A 18 -0.88 -1.82 -1.92
C ILE A 18 -0.65 -1.01 -0.67
N SER A 19 0.51 -0.39 -0.55
CA SER A 19 0.85 0.50 0.56
C SER A 19 1.96 1.46 0.15
N VAL A 20 2.15 2.51 0.92
CA VAL A 20 3.23 3.51 0.71
C VAL A 20 4.59 2.91 1.01
N MET A 21 4.66 2.06 2.04
CA MET A 21 5.86 1.35 2.47
C MET A 21 5.45 -0.01 3.05
N SER A 22 6.42 -0.91 3.27
CA SER A 22 6.14 -2.17 3.94
C SER A 22 5.70 -1.94 5.39
N GLY A 23 4.88 -2.85 5.92
CA GLY A 23 4.45 -2.80 7.32
C GLY A 23 5.62 -2.77 8.29
N ASP A 24 6.68 -3.56 8.02
CA ASP A 24 7.89 -3.60 8.84
C ASP A 24 8.62 -2.26 8.86
N SER A 25 8.79 -1.62 7.69
CA SER A 25 9.41 -0.30 7.60
C SER A 25 8.61 0.75 8.36
N ALA A 26 7.28 0.75 8.22
CA ALA A 26 6.41 1.66 8.95
C ALA A 26 6.47 1.42 10.47
N ALA A 27 6.41 0.17 10.91
CA ALA A 27 6.47 -0.19 12.31
C ALA A 27 7.82 0.19 12.94
N ASN A 28 8.93 -0.05 12.24
CA ASN A 28 10.26 0.33 12.71
C ASN A 28 10.44 1.84 12.79
N THR A 29 10.00 2.59 11.78
CA THR A 29 10.08 4.05 11.79
C THR A 29 9.26 4.65 12.93
N LEU A 30 8.03 4.19 13.11
CA LEU A 30 7.17 4.66 14.20
C LEU A 30 7.71 4.29 15.58
N TRP A 31 8.34 3.10 15.70
CA TRP A 31 9.02 2.72 16.93
C TRP A 31 10.18 3.66 17.23
N THR A 32 11.05 3.91 16.26
CA THR A 32 12.20 4.82 16.45
C THR A 32 11.79 6.21 16.92
N VAL A 33 10.67 6.74 16.41
CA VAL A 33 10.15 8.05 16.81
C VAL A 33 9.43 8.00 18.15
N GLY A 34 8.76 6.89 18.46
CA GLY A 34 7.89 6.75 19.63
C GLY A 34 8.52 6.07 20.86
N GLN A 35 9.70 5.44 20.69
CA GLN A 35 10.32 4.61 21.73
C GLN A 35 10.55 5.37 23.05
N ASP A 36 11.04 6.59 22.99
CA ASP A 36 11.33 7.38 24.19
C ASP A 36 10.09 7.59 25.05
N ARG A 37 8.94 7.84 24.42
CA ARG A 37 7.65 7.99 25.09
C ARG A 37 7.16 6.68 25.72
N VAL A 38 7.44 5.55 25.11
CA VAL A 38 7.06 4.23 25.63
C VAL A 38 7.99 3.84 26.77
N LEU A 39 9.31 4.01 26.58
CA LEU A 39 10.32 3.61 27.54
C LEU A 39 10.35 4.51 28.79
N SER A 40 9.96 5.79 28.67
CA SER A 40 9.87 6.70 29.83
C SER A 40 8.84 6.26 30.88
N LYS A 41 7.92 5.36 30.52
CA LYS A 41 6.95 4.76 31.45
C LYS A 41 7.50 3.57 32.22
N LEU A 42 8.66 3.07 31.84
CA LEU A 42 9.33 1.94 32.45
C LEU A 42 10.50 2.45 33.29
N ALA A 43 10.59 2.04 34.54
CA ALA A 43 11.72 2.37 35.40
C ALA A 43 12.88 1.39 35.12
N ASN A 44 13.96 1.87 34.50
CA ASN A 44 15.16 1.11 34.16
C ASN A 44 14.86 -0.23 33.44
N PRO A 45 14.28 -0.21 32.23
CA PRO A 45 13.89 -1.42 31.52
C PRO A 45 15.10 -2.27 31.13
N SER A 46 14.99 -3.58 31.29
CA SER A 46 15.95 -4.55 30.76
C SER A 46 15.83 -4.66 29.24
N GLU A 47 16.85 -5.20 28.57
CA GLU A 47 16.79 -5.44 27.11
C GLU A 47 15.58 -6.28 26.70
N ALA A 48 15.19 -7.27 27.50
CA ALA A 48 14.04 -8.12 27.26
C ALA A 48 12.72 -7.32 27.35
N GLU A 49 12.61 -6.40 28.30
CA GLU A 49 11.44 -5.54 28.44
C GLU A 49 11.34 -4.51 27.31
N ILE A 50 12.48 -3.98 26.85
CA ILE A 50 12.54 -3.09 25.67
C ILE A 50 12.08 -3.85 24.41
N ALA A 51 12.57 -5.06 24.20
CA ALA A 51 12.17 -5.90 23.07
C ALA A 51 10.67 -6.25 23.09
N ALA A 52 10.14 -6.60 24.25
CA ALA A 52 8.71 -6.89 24.44
C ALA A 52 7.84 -5.65 24.21
N ALA A 53 8.27 -4.49 24.69
CA ALA A 53 7.59 -3.22 24.47
C ALA A 53 7.58 -2.84 22.97
N ALA A 54 8.69 -3.05 22.27
CA ALA A 54 8.81 -2.81 20.83
C ALA A 54 7.86 -3.74 20.04
N GLU A 55 7.81 -5.02 20.37
CA GLU A 55 6.93 -5.98 19.71
C GLU A 55 5.45 -5.63 19.94
N ASN A 56 5.07 -5.33 21.17
CA ASN A 56 3.71 -4.91 21.50
C ASN A 56 3.30 -3.61 20.79
N PHE A 57 4.23 -2.69 20.60
CA PHE A 57 4.00 -1.45 19.87
C PHE A 57 3.84 -1.69 18.36
N LYS A 58 4.68 -2.55 17.78
CA LYS A 58 4.71 -2.81 16.34
C LYS A 58 3.55 -3.69 15.87
N ARG A 59 3.11 -4.64 16.67
CA ARG A 59 2.07 -5.61 16.31
C ARG A 59 0.80 -4.98 15.73
N PRO A 60 0.13 -4.01 16.37
CA PRO A 60 -1.09 -3.41 15.82
C PRO A 60 -0.84 -2.66 14.50
N ILE A 61 0.37 -2.12 14.32
CA ILE A 61 0.76 -1.45 13.08
C ILE A 61 0.90 -2.47 11.96
N LEU A 62 1.56 -3.58 12.21
CA LEU A 62 1.72 -4.68 11.25
C LEU A 62 0.37 -5.29 10.85
N GLU A 63 -0.51 -5.54 11.81
CA GLU A 63 -1.86 -6.03 11.56
C GLU A 63 -2.68 -5.07 10.70
N LYS A 64 -2.61 -3.77 11.00
CA LYS A 64 -3.25 -2.72 10.21
C LYS A 64 -2.72 -2.71 8.77
N TYR A 65 -1.41 -2.74 8.58
CA TYR A 65 -0.81 -2.78 7.25
C TYR A 65 -1.14 -4.06 6.49
N ALA A 66 -1.17 -5.21 7.15
CA ALA A 66 -1.58 -6.47 6.54
C ALA A 66 -3.03 -6.42 6.04
N HIS A 67 -3.93 -5.84 6.83
CA HIS A 67 -5.33 -5.69 6.47
C HIS A 67 -5.54 -4.64 5.35
N GLU A 68 -4.97 -3.45 5.52
CA GLU A 68 -5.22 -2.32 4.61
C GLU A 68 -4.43 -2.39 3.30
N SER A 69 -3.36 -3.20 3.22
CA SER A 69 -2.62 -3.44 1.99
C SER A 69 -3.22 -4.53 1.09
N ASP A 70 -4.25 -5.21 1.57
CA ASP A 70 -4.94 -6.24 0.81
C ASP A 70 -5.62 -5.64 -0.44
N PRO A 71 -5.52 -6.28 -1.62
CA PRO A 71 -6.12 -5.76 -2.84
C PRO A 71 -7.65 -5.65 -2.77
N TYR A 72 -8.33 -6.54 -2.04
CA TYR A 72 -9.79 -6.44 -1.83
C TYR A 72 -10.16 -5.21 -1.01
N PHE A 73 -9.33 -4.83 -0.05
CA PHE A 73 -9.52 -3.60 0.71
C PHE A 73 -9.44 -2.36 -0.18
N ALA A 74 -8.48 -2.32 -1.10
CA ALA A 74 -8.30 -1.23 -2.05
C ALA A 74 -9.46 -1.17 -3.07
N THR A 75 -9.85 -2.31 -3.63
CA THR A 75 -10.94 -2.41 -4.61
C THR A 75 -12.28 -2.01 -3.98
N ALA A 76 -12.57 -2.44 -2.75
CA ALA A 76 -13.78 -2.06 -2.03
C ALA A 76 -13.90 -0.54 -1.81
N ARG A 77 -12.79 0.19 -1.86
CA ARG A 77 -12.73 1.65 -1.72
C ARG A 77 -12.56 2.37 -3.06
N LEU A 78 -12.65 1.66 -4.17
CA LEU A 78 -12.50 2.18 -5.52
C LEU A 78 -11.13 2.87 -5.75
N TRP A 79 -10.09 2.39 -5.09
CA TRP A 79 -8.72 2.86 -5.32
C TRP A 79 -8.12 2.32 -6.61
N ASP A 80 -8.67 1.22 -7.11
CA ASP A 80 -8.40 0.61 -8.41
C ASP A 80 -9.71 0.28 -9.13
N ASP A 81 -9.60 -0.25 -10.33
CA ASP A 81 -10.76 -0.62 -11.16
C ASP A 81 -11.15 -2.10 -10.98
N GLY A 82 -10.37 -2.86 -10.23
CA GLY A 82 -10.68 -4.24 -9.89
C GLY A 82 -9.48 -5.14 -9.76
N ILE A 83 -9.77 -6.39 -9.44
CA ILE A 83 -8.80 -7.47 -9.28
C ILE A 83 -8.91 -8.40 -10.48
N LEU A 84 -7.79 -8.68 -11.13
CA LEU A 84 -7.70 -9.60 -12.25
C LEU A 84 -7.05 -10.93 -11.83
N ASP A 85 -7.59 -12.03 -12.33
CA ASP A 85 -6.84 -13.27 -12.37
C ASP A 85 -5.61 -13.07 -13.29
N PRO A 86 -4.38 -13.42 -12.85
CA PRO A 86 -3.19 -13.32 -13.69
C PRO A 86 -3.35 -13.96 -15.08
N ALA A 87 -4.08 -15.06 -15.20
CA ALA A 87 -4.36 -15.72 -16.46
C ALA A 87 -5.19 -14.85 -17.43
N GLN A 88 -5.99 -13.94 -16.92
CA GLN A 88 -6.85 -13.03 -17.70
C GLN A 88 -6.17 -11.72 -18.08
N THR A 89 -4.96 -11.46 -17.59
CA THR A 89 -4.27 -10.18 -17.77
C THR A 89 -4.16 -9.77 -19.23
N ARG A 90 -3.77 -10.69 -20.11
CA ARG A 90 -3.64 -10.41 -21.55
C ARG A 90 -4.97 -9.99 -22.18
N SER A 91 -6.04 -10.70 -21.89
CA SER A 91 -7.37 -10.41 -22.43
C SER A 91 -7.91 -9.07 -21.91
N ALA A 92 -7.72 -8.79 -20.62
CA ALA A 92 -8.12 -7.54 -20.01
C ALA A 92 -7.35 -6.35 -20.60
N LEU A 93 -6.03 -6.48 -20.80
CA LEU A 93 -5.21 -5.46 -21.44
C LEU A 93 -5.63 -5.22 -22.89
N ALA A 94 -5.88 -6.28 -23.67
CA ALA A 94 -6.33 -6.16 -25.05
C ALA A 94 -7.66 -5.40 -25.14
N LEU A 95 -8.61 -5.70 -24.26
CA LEU A 95 -9.89 -5.00 -24.17
C LEU A 95 -9.71 -3.53 -23.77
N ALA A 96 -8.87 -3.26 -22.78
CA ALA A 96 -8.57 -1.91 -22.30
C ALA A 96 -7.93 -1.07 -23.42
N PHE A 97 -6.95 -1.60 -24.14
CA PHE A 97 -6.34 -0.94 -25.29
C PHE A 97 -7.36 -0.68 -26.41
N SER A 98 -8.19 -1.65 -26.72
CA SER A 98 -9.27 -1.49 -27.70
C SER A 98 -10.23 -0.36 -27.31
N ALA A 99 -10.59 -0.28 -26.04
CA ALA A 99 -11.45 0.79 -25.52
C ALA A 99 -10.78 2.17 -25.62
N THR A 100 -9.47 2.27 -25.39
CA THR A 100 -8.75 3.55 -25.48
C THR A 100 -8.63 4.08 -26.91
N LEU A 101 -8.71 3.21 -27.92
CA LEU A 101 -8.70 3.62 -29.32
C LEU A 101 -9.95 4.40 -29.75
N ASN A 102 -11.03 4.35 -28.96
CA ASN A 102 -12.24 5.13 -29.24
C ASN A 102 -12.10 6.63 -28.94
N VAL A 103 -11.05 7.00 -28.24
CA VAL A 103 -10.73 8.41 -27.93
C VAL A 103 -9.48 8.80 -28.69
N GLY A 104 -9.54 9.88 -29.46
CA GLY A 104 -8.37 10.41 -30.16
C GLY A 104 -7.23 10.72 -29.18
N MET A 105 -5.98 10.58 -29.64
CA MET A 105 -4.83 10.99 -28.85
C MET A 105 -4.87 12.51 -28.66
N GLY A 106 -5.11 12.93 -27.42
CA GLY A 106 -4.99 14.34 -27.04
C GLY A 106 -3.53 14.75 -26.84
N ASP A 107 -3.29 16.04 -26.73
CA ASP A 107 -1.97 16.54 -26.35
C ASP A 107 -1.56 15.96 -25.00
N GLY A 108 -0.42 15.27 -24.97
CA GLY A 108 0.12 14.68 -23.75
C GLY A 108 0.45 15.77 -22.73
N ARG A 109 -0.36 15.88 -21.68
CA ARG A 109 -0.04 16.70 -20.52
C ARG A 109 0.44 15.82 -19.41
N TYR A 110 1.67 16.03 -18.98
CA TYR A 110 2.25 15.29 -17.88
C TYR A 110 2.10 16.10 -16.60
N GLY A 111 1.46 15.50 -15.59
CA GLY A 111 1.35 16.09 -14.27
C GLY A 111 2.65 15.98 -13.47
N THR A 112 2.74 16.70 -12.37
CA THR A 112 3.79 16.49 -11.36
C THR A 112 3.38 15.32 -10.47
N PHE A 113 4.13 14.25 -10.54
CA PHE A 113 3.87 13.05 -9.73
C PHE A 113 4.42 13.24 -8.32
N ARG A 114 3.57 13.01 -7.34
CA ARG A 114 3.96 12.89 -5.94
C ARG A 114 3.72 11.44 -5.51
N MET A 115 4.80 10.77 -5.22
CA MET A 115 4.77 9.41 -4.69
C MET A 115 4.98 9.40 -3.18
#